data_5dcb8827c1b5012fbb3f3952e809892e
#
_entry.id   5dcb8827c1b5012fbb3f3952e809892e
#
_cell.length_a   1.000
_cell.length_b   1.000
_cell.length_c   1.000
_cell.angle_alpha   90.00
_cell.angle_beta   90.00
_cell.angle_gamma   90.00
#
_symmetry.space_group_name_H-M   'P 1'
#
loop_
_entity.id
_entity.type
_entity.pdbx_description
1 polymer ?
#
loop_
_entity_poly.entity_id
_entity_poly.type
_entity_poly.pdbx_seq_one_letter_code
_entity_poly.pdbx_strand_id
1 'polypeptide(L)'
;MKSIIQDKKDRQCYICKNFLGDFSEKENLEEHHIFEGVANRKQSEKYGLKVYLCKHHHTGDILGSREAVHSKGDNDFDLKLKQIAQMIFEQKHSREQFMSIFGKNYL
;
A
#
# COMPACT_ATOMS: atom_id res chain seq x y z
N MET A 1 -8.07 9.40 8.01
CA MET A 1 -8.10 8.24 8.94
C MET A 1 -6.71 7.64 9.09
N LYS A 2 -6.43 7.07 10.25
CA LYS A 2 -5.17 6.34 10.46
C LYS A 2 -5.15 5.07 9.63
N SER A 3 -3.96 4.63 9.25
CA SER A 3 -3.81 3.32 8.61
C SER A 3 -4.25 2.20 9.55
N ILE A 4 -5.01 1.26 9.03
CA ILE A 4 -5.37 0.03 9.76
C ILE A 4 -4.37 -1.09 9.47
N ILE A 5 -3.38 -0.84 8.61
CA ILE A 5 -2.38 -1.83 8.17
C ILE A 5 -1.05 -1.60 8.89
N GLN A 6 -0.63 -0.34 9.02
CA GLN A 6 0.66 0.01 9.58
C GLN A 6 0.52 1.23 10.49
N ASP A 7 1.09 1.16 11.71
CA ASP A 7 1.11 2.29 12.64
C ASP A 7 2.05 3.37 12.09
N LYS A 8 1.61 4.63 12.14
CA LYS A 8 2.43 5.78 11.73
C LYS A 8 3.73 5.90 12.52
N LYS A 9 3.76 5.39 13.75
CA LYS A 9 4.96 5.37 14.59
C LYS A 9 5.99 4.34 14.13
N ASP A 10 5.58 3.40 13.29
CA ASP A 10 6.47 2.43 12.67
C ASP A 10 7.27 3.13 11.57
N ARG A 11 8.54 3.37 11.83
CA ARG A 11 9.44 4.08 10.92
C ARG A 11 10.08 3.18 9.89
N GLN A 12 9.46 2.07 9.60
CA GLN A 12 9.96 1.10 8.63
C GLN A 12 9.13 1.17 7.36
N CYS A 13 9.80 1.06 6.21
CA CYS A 13 9.10 0.90 4.95
C CYS A 13 8.36 -0.44 4.97
N TYR A 14 7.07 -0.42 4.67
CA TYR A 14 6.25 -1.64 4.72
C TYR A 14 6.80 -2.74 3.79
N ILE A 15 7.22 -2.37 2.58
CA ILE A 15 7.78 -3.32 1.62
C ILE A 15 9.14 -3.85 2.08
N CYS A 16 10.04 -2.97 2.51
CA CYS A 16 11.34 -3.40 3.02
C CYS A 16 11.19 -4.40 4.15
N LYS A 17 10.32 -4.09 5.11
CA LYS A 17 10.12 -4.91 6.29
C LYS A 17 9.43 -6.24 5.97
N ASN A 18 8.31 -6.19 5.26
CA ASN A 18 7.42 -7.35 5.15
C ASN A 18 7.73 -8.24 3.96
N PHE A 19 8.35 -7.69 2.90
CA PHE A 19 8.64 -8.47 1.70
C PHE A 19 10.13 -8.77 1.52
N LEU A 20 11.00 -7.95 2.10
CA LEU A 20 12.45 -8.07 1.89
C LEU A 20 13.22 -8.37 3.18
N GLY A 21 12.56 -8.41 4.33
CA GLY A 21 13.21 -8.70 5.61
C GLY A 21 14.15 -7.62 6.11
N ASP A 22 14.03 -6.40 5.61
CA ASP A 22 14.83 -5.26 6.04
C ASP A 22 14.06 -4.46 7.10
N PHE A 23 14.44 -4.62 8.36
CA PHE A 23 13.79 -4.00 9.51
C PHE A 23 14.40 -2.67 9.89
N SER A 24 15.33 -2.12 9.10
CA SER A 24 15.96 -0.84 9.41
C SER A 24 14.93 0.29 9.33
N GLU A 25 15.09 1.27 10.24
CA GLU A 25 14.28 2.47 10.22
C GLU A 25 14.67 3.35 9.03
N LYS A 26 13.68 4.00 8.45
CA LYS A 26 13.88 4.92 7.33
C LYS A 26 13.39 6.30 7.71
N GLU A 27 14.09 7.33 7.22
CA GLU A 27 13.62 8.70 7.32
C GLU A 27 12.78 9.05 6.10
N ASN A 28 11.91 10.05 6.26
CA ASN A 28 11.13 10.60 5.15
C ASN A 28 10.26 9.55 4.43
N LEU A 29 9.63 8.66 5.21
CA LEU A 29 8.67 7.72 4.65
C LEU A 29 7.49 8.50 4.04
N GLU A 30 7.01 8.00 2.91
CA GLU A 30 5.91 8.60 2.17
C GLU A 30 4.63 7.78 2.37
N GLU A 31 3.52 8.47 2.58
CA GLU A 31 2.22 7.81 2.71
C GLU A 31 1.75 7.35 1.33
N HIS A 32 1.42 6.07 1.24
CA HIS A 32 0.93 5.47 0.00
C HIS A 32 -0.50 4.95 0.20
N HIS A 33 -1.44 5.52 -0.54
CA HIS A 33 -2.81 5.00 -0.61
C HIS A 33 -2.81 3.81 -1.56
N ILE A 34 -3.17 2.64 -1.03
CA ILE A 34 -2.99 1.38 -1.76
C ILE A 34 -3.84 1.32 -3.01
N PHE A 35 -5.08 1.81 -2.95
CA PHE A 35 -5.96 1.86 -4.12
C PHE A 35 -5.89 3.24 -4.75
N GLU A 36 -5.49 3.27 -6.01
CA GLU A 36 -5.15 4.47 -6.75
C GLU A 36 -6.34 5.00 -7.56
N GLY A 37 -6.14 6.18 -8.17
CA GLY A 37 -7.19 6.89 -8.87
C GLY A 37 -7.96 7.82 -7.94
N VAL A 38 -8.58 8.87 -8.48
CA VAL A 38 -9.18 9.92 -7.67
C VAL A 38 -10.23 9.36 -6.70
N ALA A 39 -11.14 8.54 -7.19
CA ALA A 39 -12.20 7.96 -6.36
C ALA A 39 -11.65 6.93 -5.37
N ASN A 40 -10.81 6.02 -5.83
CA ASN A 40 -10.26 4.95 -5.00
C ASN A 40 -9.31 5.46 -3.93
N ARG A 41 -8.55 6.51 -4.23
CA ARG A 41 -7.67 7.13 -3.24
C ARG A 41 -8.47 7.69 -2.06
N LYS A 42 -9.60 8.32 -2.32
CA LYS A 42 -10.49 8.81 -1.27
C LYS A 42 -11.02 7.66 -0.42
N GLN A 43 -11.37 6.54 -1.04
CA GLN A 43 -11.84 5.37 -0.33
C GLN A 43 -10.72 4.71 0.48
N SER A 44 -9.49 4.65 -0.07
CA SER A 44 -8.32 4.18 0.68
C SER A 44 -8.12 5.01 1.94
N GLU A 45 -8.21 6.33 1.84
CA GLU A 45 -8.09 7.24 2.99
C GLU A 45 -9.21 6.99 4.00
N LYS A 46 -10.44 6.88 3.53
CA LYS A 46 -11.62 6.68 4.37
C LYS A 46 -11.53 5.41 5.21
N TYR A 47 -11.03 4.32 4.61
CA TYR A 47 -10.95 3.02 5.28
C TYR A 47 -9.58 2.71 5.88
N GLY A 48 -8.63 3.64 5.78
CA GLY A 48 -7.29 3.46 6.32
C GLY A 48 -6.46 2.41 5.58
N LEU A 49 -6.70 2.22 4.28
CA LEU A 49 -5.98 1.26 3.45
C LEU A 49 -4.76 1.96 2.82
N LYS A 50 -3.78 2.24 3.68
CA LYS A 50 -2.56 2.94 3.30
C LYS A 50 -1.40 2.43 4.12
N VAL A 51 -0.20 2.55 3.56
CA VAL A 51 1.06 2.16 4.21
C VAL A 51 2.09 3.28 4.03
N TYR A 52 3.22 3.15 4.73
CA TYR A 52 4.33 4.09 4.62
C TYR A 52 5.48 3.39 3.91
N LEU A 53 5.97 4.00 2.85
CA LEU A 53 7.00 3.44 1.99
C LEU A 53 8.19 4.38 1.88
N CYS A 54 9.39 3.82 1.74
CA CYS A 54 10.54 4.60 1.36
C CYS A 54 10.40 5.04 -0.11
N LYS A 55 11.11 6.09 -0.48
CA LYS A 55 11.01 6.64 -1.84
C LYS A 55 11.32 5.59 -2.91
N HIS A 56 12.31 4.74 -2.67
CA HIS A 56 12.70 3.68 -3.59
C HIS A 56 11.53 2.76 -3.97
N HIS A 57 10.72 2.37 -2.96
CA HIS A 57 9.59 1.46 -3.19
C HIS A 57 8.29 2.18 -3.49
N HIS A 58 8.19 3.48 -3.26
CA HIS A 58 6.98 4.26 -3.55
C HIS A 58 6.98 4.77 -4.99
N THR A 59 7.82 5.74 -5.30
CA THR A 59 7.88 6.38 -6.62
C THR A 59 9.17 6.08 -7.37
N GLY A 60 10.16 5.54 -6.70
CA GLY A 60 11.50 5.38 -7.22
C GLY A 60 12.37 6.60 -6.94
N ASP A 61 13.65 6.47 -7.21
CA ASP A 61 14.62 7.57 -7.09
C ASP A 61 14.76 8.30 -8.43
N ILE A 62 15.75 9.20 -8.51
CA ILE A 62 16.00 10.03 -9.70
C ILE A 62 16.23 9.18 -10.97
N LEU A 63 16.81 8.00 -10.81
CA LEU A 63 17.09 7.09 -11.92
C LEU A 63 15.92 6.14 -12.20
N GLY A 64 14.84 6.27 -11.42
CA GLY A 64 13.71 5.36 -11.44
C GLY A 64 14.03 4.07 -10.70
N SER A 65 13.00 3.32 -10.35
CA SER A 65 13.15 2.03 -9.71
C SER A 65 12.07 1.07 -10.21
N ARG A 66 12.46 -0.08 -10.68
CA ARG A 66 11.54 -1.15 -11.05
C ARG A 66 10.85 -1.76 -9.83
N GLU A 67 11.38 -1.49 -8.64
CA GLU A 67 10.84 -2.00 -7.39
C GLU A 67 9.82 -1.05 -6.75
N ALA A 68 9.55 0.10 -7.37
CA ALA A 68 8.56 1.05 -6.88
C ALA A 68 7.15 0.60 -7.24
N VAL A 69 6.21 0.79 -6.31
CA VAL A 69 4.80 0.41 -6.53
C VAL A 69 4.14 1.20 -7.66
N HIS A 70 4.59 2.44 -7.90
CA HIS A 70 4.08 3.27 -9.00
C HIS A 70 4.80 2.99 -10.32
N SER A 71 5.79 2.12 -10.32
CA SER A 71 6.46 1.71 -11.54
C SER A 71 5.63 0.66 -12.27
N LYS A 72 5.60 0.75 -13.60
CA LYS A 72 5.01 -0.29 -14.45
C LYS A 72 6.03 -1.39 -14.78
N GLY A 73 7.01 -1.58 -13.89
CA GLY A 73 8.08 -2.55 -14.08
C GLY A 73 7.71 -3.96 -13.66
N ASP A 74 8.73 -4.74 -13.36
CA ASP A 74 8.65 -6.19 -13.17
C ASP A 74 8.32 -6.62 -11.74
N ASN A 75 7.85 -5.70 -10.89
CA ASN A 75 7.51 -6.05 -9.53
C ASN A 75 6.01 -6.31 -9.38
N ASP A 76 5.66 -7.10 -8.37
CA ASP A 76 4.28 -7.38 -8.00
C ASP A 76 3.91 -6.77 -6.65
N PHE A 77 4.69 -5.80 -6.18
CA PHE A 77 4.47 -5.18 -4.86
C PHE A 77 3.12 -4.48 -4.78
N ASP A 78 2.71 -3.78 -5.84
CA ASP A 78 1.42 -3.12 -5.89
C ASP A 78 0.28 -4.13 -5.73
N LEU A 79 0.33 -5.24 -6.46
CA LEU A 79 -0.68 -6.30 -6.36
C LEU A 79 -0.68 -6.93 -4.97
N LYS A 80 0.50 -7.22 -4.40
CA LYS A 80 0.61 -7.79 -3.06
C LYS A 80 0.01 -6.87 -2.00
N LEU A 81 0.27 -5.57 -2.10
CA LEU A 81 -0.32 -4.60 -1.18
C LEU A 81 -1.84 -4.57 -1.30
N LYS A 82 -2.36 -4.60 -2.51
CA LYS A 82 -3.81 -4.61 -2.75
C LYS A 82 -4.47 -5.86 -2.19
N GLN A 83 -3.82 -7.02 -2.33
CA GLN A 83 -4.32 -8.27 -1.77
C GLN A 83 -4.33 -8.22 -0.23
N ILE A 84 -3.27 -7.73 0.38
CA ILE A 84 -3.19 -7.58 1.84
C ILE A 84 -4.28 -6.62 2.32
N ALA A 85 -4.43 -5.48 1.66
CA ALA A 85 -5.44 -4.49 2.03
C ALA A 85 -6.85 -5.05 1.93
N GLN A 86 -7.14 -5.80 0.87
CA GLN A 86 -8.45 -6.44 0.72
C GLN A 86 -8.70 -7.47 1.82
N MET A 87 -7.71 -8.31 2.14
CA MET A 87 -7.83 -9.29 3.21
C MET A 87 -8.12 -8.62 4.56
N ILE A 88 -7.44 -7.53 4.87
CA ILE A 88 -7.66 -6.79 6.11
C ILE A 88 -9.04 -6.14 6.13
N PHE A 89 -9.45 -5.54 5.01
CA PHE A 89 -10.79 -4.96 4.86
C PHE A 89 -11.88 -6.02 5.09
N GLU A 90 -11.71 -7.22 4.55
CA GLU A 90 -12.69 -8.31 4.66
C GLU A 90 -12.77 -8.92 6.05
N GLN A 91 -11.89 -8.54 6.98
CA GLN A 91 -12.04 -8.93 8.38
C GLN A 91 -13.24 -8.27 9.06
N LYS A 92 -13.67 -7.10 8.57
CA LYS A 92 -14.78 -6.33 9.15
C LYS A 92 -15.89 -6.03 8.16
N HIS A 93 -15.67 -6.30 6.88
CA HIS A 93 -16.61 -6.01 5.81
C HIS A 93 -16.68 -7.21 4.86
N SER A 94 -17.70 -7.26 4.02
CA SER A 94 -17.84 -8.34 3.04
C SER A 94 -17.01 -8.06 1.78
N ARG A 95 -16.75 -9.11 1.02
CA ARG A 95 -16.16 -8.98 -0.32
C ARG A 95 -17.05 -8.18 -1.26
N GLU A 96 -18.37 -8.36 -1.13
CA GLU A 96 -19.33 -7.60 -1.93
C GLU A 96 -19.19 -6.10 -1.68
N GLN A 97 -19.05 -5.71 -0.42
CA GLN A 97 -18.80 -4.31 -0.06
C GLN A 97 -17.49 -3.81 -0.65
N PHE A 98 -16.43 -4.62 -0.55
CA PHE A 98 -15.13 -4.26 -1.12
C PHE A 98 -15.25 -4.01 -2.64
N MET A 99 -15.86 -4.93 -3.36
CA MET A 99 -16.02 -4.80 -4.81
C MET A 99 -16.91 -3.63 -5.20
N SER A 100 -17.94 -3.36 -4.40
CA SER A 100 -18.81 -2.19 -4.62
C SER A 100 -18.04 -0.87 -4.48
N ILE A 101 -17.11 -0.80 -3.52
CA ILE A 101 -16.33 0.41 -3.25
C ILE A 101 -15.17 0.56 -4.22
N PHE A 102 -14.40 -0.50 -4.45
CA PHE A 102 -13.15 -0.46 -5.21
C PHE A 102 -13.27 -1.03 -6.64
N GLY A 103 -14.39 -1.62 -6.97
CA GLY A 103 -14.72 -2.02 -8.34
C GLY A 103 -14.10 -3.31 -8.83
N LYS A 104 -13.29 -3.99 -8.01
CA LYS A 104 -12.55 -5.18 -8.47
C LYS A 104 -12.19 -6.08 -7.29
N ASN A 105 -12.11 -7.38 -7.54
CA ASN A 105 -11.58 -8.37 -6.61
C ASN A 105 -10.10 -8.64 -6.96
N TYR A 106 -9.21 -8.49 -5.97
CA TYR A 106 -7.78 -8.72 -6.14
C TYR A 106 -7.30 -10.06 -5.59
N LEU A 107 -8.18 -10.79 -4.93
CA LEU A 107 -7.85 -12.09 -4.34
C LEU A 107 -8.12 -13.27 -5.27
#